data_2d1d62dbe5ccde1eabd906f821368aba
#
_entry.id   2d1d62dbe5ccde1eabd906f821368aba
#
_cell.length_a   1.000
_cell.length_b   1.000
_cell.length_c   1.000
_cell.angle_alpha   90.00
_cell.angle_beta   90.00
_cell.angle_gamma   90.00
#
_symmetry.space_group_name_H-M   'P 1'
#
loop_
_entity.id
_entity.type
_entity.pdbx_description
1 polymer ?
#
loop_
_entity_poly.entity_id
_entity_poly.type
_entity_poly.pdbx_seq_one_letter_code
_entity_poly.pdbx_strand_id
1 'polypeptide(L)'
;MPLSPRSAVTASMLIAALALPQLHSNAIAQEARPAAPHADRAKSAAEQTDTVASKAEASPARAELNSLPPDVTTKHSIALPGRTLAFTATAGSIRLYNGKGEPQADIAVTTYKLDGADPRNRPVTFLFNGGPGASSAWLQLGAAGPWRLPIGSSVVASSPPVLQANAETWLDFTDLVFIDPVGTGYSRFVASGDEVRKHFYAVEGDISAMAVVIRRWLEKNDRLASPKYLAGESYGGIRGPKVVDNLQTKQGVGVNGLILVSPVLDFRDLSGSSLLQYAARLPSMTAVARQQKGKVTRADLADVESYARSEFLTDLVKGEADKEATTRLADRVSALTGIDKTVSRRLAGRFDTREFQREFDRDRGRVTGRFDGAKLGLDPFPDSSGSHFGDPSADSLIAPLTSAAVQLTRSTLNWKPDGSYELLNGSVAEQWDFGRGRQPLESTTQLREILSVDPSLQVLVTGGLFDLAAPYFGTQMVLDQLPPTLAEKRVKFVVYPGGHMFYADDAARQSLHDEVKAMMK
;
A
#
# COMPACT_ATOMS: atom_id res chain seq x y z
N MET A 1 29.14 64.90 -19.07
CA MET A 1 29.37 64.91 -20.53
C MET A 1 30.29 63.75 -20.90
N PRO A 2 30.06 63.02 -21.98
CA PRO A 2 28.77 62.65 -22.61
C PRO A 2 28.55 61.17 -22.65
N LEU A 3 27.31 60.76 -22.98
CA LEU A 3 26.75 59.49 -23.30
C LEU A 3 27.31 58.85 -24.60
N SER A 4 27.37 57.53 -24.68
CA SER A 4 27.37 56.83 -25.96
C SER A 4 26.84 55.39 -25.83
N PRO A 5 26.51 54.69 -26.92
CA PRO A 5 25.14 54.14 -27.04
C PRO A 5 25.07 52.61 -26.96
N ARG A 6 23.84 52.16 -26.78
CA ARG A 6 23.38 50.75 -26.80
C ARG A 6 23.56 50.13 -28.19
N SER A 7 24.13 48.93 -28.24
CA SER A 7 24.00 48.02 -29.40
C SER A 7 23.07 46.87 -29.03
N ALA A 8 21.94 46.81 -29.72
CA ALA A 8 21.02 45.69 -29.70
C ALA A 8 21.57 44.57 -30.60
N VAL A 9 21.67 43.36 -30.09
CA VAL A 9 21.92 42.15 -30.88
C VAL A 9 20.62 41.34 -30.91
N THR A 10 20.00 41.33 -32.08
CA THR A 10 18.90 40.47 -32.44
C THR A 10 19.43 39.04 -32.65
N ALA A 11 18.98 38.10 -31.83
CA ALA A 11 19.21 36.66 -32.06
C ALA A 11 18.05 36.07 -32.80
N SER A 12 18.28 35.68 -34.07
CA SER A 12 17.34 34.90 -34.90
C SER A 12 17.30 33.45 -34.41
N MET A 13 16.12 32.97 -34.03
CA MET A 13 15.86 31.55 -33.79
C MET A 13 15.78 30.80 -35.12
N LEU A 14 16.72 29.91 -35.35
CA LEU A 14 16.62 28.84 -36.34
C LEU A 14 15.92 27.66 -35.74
N ILE A 15 14.72 27.33 -36.22
CA ILE A 15 13.99 26.08 -35.90
C ILE A 15 14.56 24.98 -36.80
N ALA A 16 15.32 24.07 -36.26
CA ALA A 16 15.71 22.83 -36.91
C ALA A 16 14.72 21.73 -36.55
N ALA A 17 13.88 21.31 -37.49
CA ALA A 17 13.03 20.14 -37.35
C ALA A 17 13.90 18.89 -37.51
N LEU A 18 14.08 18.12 -36.43
CA LEU A 18 14.68 16.79 -36.45
C LEU A 18 13.58 15.74 -36.59
N ALA A 19 13.57 15.08 -37.75
CA ALA A 19 12.73 13.91 -38.03
C ALA A 19 13.24 12.70 -37.21
N LEU A 20 12.35 12.08 -36.46
CA LEU A 20 12.58 10.79 -35.77
C LEU A 20 12.42 9.64 -36.76
N PRO A 21 13.30 8.63 -36.77
CA PRO A 21 13.08 7.42 -37.53
C PRO A 21 12.08 6.51 -36.80
N GLN A 22 11.08 6.04 -37.53
CA GLN A 22 10.15 5.00 -37.09
C GLN A 22 10.89 3.66 -36.99
N LEU A 23 10.94 3.11 -35.79
CA LEU A 23 11.36 1.73 -35.56
C LEU A 23 10.20 0.78 -35.89
N HIS A 24 10.40 -0.02 -36.92
CA HIS A 24 9.51 -1.12 -37.28
C HIS A 24 9.70 -2.26 -36.28
N SER A 25 8.65 -2.64 -35.57
CA SER A 25 8.61 -3.87 -34.80
C SER A 25 8.44 -5.06 -35.73
N ASN A 26 9.44 -5.91 -35.80
CA ASN A 26 9.37 -7.21 -36.47
C ASN A 26 8.54 -8.18 -35.63
N ALA A 27 7.33 -8.48 -36.06
CA ALA A 27 6.55 -9.61 -35.58
C ALA A 27 7.13 -10.89 -36.17
N ILE A 28 7.61 -11.78 -35.31
CA ILE A 28 8.02 -13.14 -35.70
C ILE A 28 6.74 -13.96 -35.87
N ALA A 29 6.46 -14.38 -37.10
CA ALA A 29 5.38 -15.29 -37.45
C ALA A 29 5.71 -16.70 -36.93
N GLN A 30 4.79 -17.26 -36.16
CA GLN A 30 4.81 -18.66 -35.73
C GLN A 30 4.09 -19.51 -36.79
N GLU A 31 4.80 -20.44 -37.39
CA GLU A 31 4.28 -21.37 -38.39
C GLU A 31 3.20 -22.29 -37.80
N ALA A 32 2.03 -22.30 -38.43
CA ALA A 32 0.94 -23.22 -38.15
C ALA A 32 1.08 -24.48 -39.02
N ARG A 33 1.02 -25.66 -38.40
CA ARG A 33 0.87 -26.95 -39.10
C ARG A 33 -0.61 -27.16 -39.50
N PRO A 34 -0.88 -27.81 -40.63
CA PRO A 34 -2.22 -27.93 -41.18
C PRO A 34 -3.02 -29.07 -40.55
N ALA A 35 -4.31 -28.81 -40.27
CA ALA A 35 -5.33 -29.81 -40.01
C ALA A 35 -6.21 -30.01 -41.22
N ALA A 36 -6.53 -31.26 -41.54
CA ALA A 36 -7.34 -31.71 -42.69
C ALA A 36 -8.85 -31.47 -42.45
N PRO A 37 -9.67 -31.54 -43.53
CA PRO A 37 -10.97 -30.94 -43.60
C PRO A 37 -12.13 -31.85 -43.22
N HIS A 38 -13.22 -31.29 -42.69
CA HIS A 38 -14.55 -31.85 -42.80
C HIS A 38 -15.59 -30.79 -43.15
N ALA A 39 -16.48 -31.23 -44.04
CA ALA A 39 -17.35 -30.49 -44.90
C ALA A 39 -18.65 -29.98 -44.26
N ASP A 40 -19.12 -28.88 -44.93
CA ASP A 40 -20.51 -28.48 -45.23
C ASP A 40 -21.63 -28.60 -44.21
N ARG A 41 -22.25 -27.52 -43.85
CA ARG A 41 -23.60 -27.15 -44.36
C ARG A 41 -24.16 -25.84 -43.79
N ALA A 42 -24.75 -25.14 -44.74
CA ALA A 42 -25.91 -24.26 -44.67
C ALA A 42 -25.72 -22.76 -44.34
N LYS A 43 -25.89 -21.98 -45.38
CA LYS A 43 -26.21 -20.55 -45.43
C LYS A 43 -27.58 -20.26 -44.81
N SER A 44 -27.67 -19.17 -44.04
CA SER A 44 -28.94 -18.41 -43.95
C SER A 44 -28.64 -16.95 -43.60
N ALA A 45 -29.02 -16.11 -44.54
CA ALA A 45 -29.51 -14.73 -44.47
C ALA A 45 -28.91 -13.71 -43.49
N ALA A 46 -28.32 -12.70 -44.11
CA ALA A 46 -28.02 -11.41 -43.53
C ALA A 46 -29.30 -10.62 -43.21
N GLU A 47 -29.39 -10.10 -42.01
CA GLU A 47 -30.14 -8.87 -41.73
C GLU A 47 -29.23 -7.89 -41.01
N GLN A 48 -28.92 -6.81 -41.72
CA GLN A 48 -28.30 -5.62 -41.16
C GLN A 48 -29.34 -4.92 -40.27
N THR A 49 -29.05 -4.85 -38.97
CA THR A 49 -29.71 -3.86 -38.13
C THR A 49 -28.64 -2.89 -37.63
N ASP A 50 -28.71 -1.68 -38.14
CA ASP A 50 -28.04 -0.50 -37.60
C ASP A 50 -28.43 -0.33 -36.13
N THR A 51 -27.56 -0.70 -35.20
CA THR A 51 -27.70 -0.34 -33.80
C THR A 51 -26.99 0.98 -33.57
N VAL A 52 -27.77 2.05 -33.57
CA VAL A 52 -27.44 3.33 -32.97
C VAL A 52 -27.03 3.09 -31.53
N ALA A 53 -25.75 3.30 -31.21
CA ALA A 53 -25.25 3.28 -29.85
C ALA A 53 -25.89 4.43 -29.05
N SER A 54 -27.01 4.16 -28.40
CA SER A 54 -27.59 5.08 -27.43
C SER A 54 -26.62 5.19 -26.24
N LYS A 55 -26.14 6.39 -25.94
CA LYS A 55 -25.56 6.73 -24.65
C LYS A 55 -26.59 6.39 -23.57
N ALA A 56 -26.44 5.23 -22.96
CA ALA A 56 -27.25 4.84 -21.81
C ALA A 56 -26.83 5.74 -20.64
N GLU A 57 -27.59 6.80 -20.38
CA GLU A 57 -27.57 7.50 -19.09
C GLU A 57 -27.93 6.48 -18.00
N ALA A 58 -27.11 6.41 -16.96
CA ALA A 58 -27.34 5.49 -15.84
C ALA A 58 -28.67 5.85 -15.17
N SER A 59 -29.67 5.01 -15.37
CA SER A 59 -30.98 5.15 -14.71
C SER A 59 -30.81 4.99 -13.20
N PRO A 60 -31.48 5.81 -12.37
CA PRO A 60 -31.47 5.68 -10.90
C PRO A 60 -31.75 4.24 -10.41
N ALA A 61 -32.64 3.52 -11.07
CA ALA A 61 -32.98 2.13 -10.77
C ALA A 61 -31.77 1.15 -10.91
N ARG A 62 -30.80 1.44 -11.82
CA ARG A 62 -29.60 0.60 -11.99
C ARG A 62 -28.57 0.86 -10.91
N ALA A 63 -28.53 2.07 -10.34
CA ALA A 63 -27.69 2.41 -9.20
C ALA A 63 -28.17 1.71 -7.91
N GLU A 64 -29.48 1.47 -7.76
CA GLU A 64 -30.04 0.74 -6.62
C GLU A 64 -29.71 -0.76 -6.67
N LEU A 65 -29.66 -1.37 -7.84
CA LEU A 65 -29.30 -2.79 -8.02
C LEU A 65 -27.85 -3.11 -7.61
N ASN A 66 -26.96 -2.13 -7.64
CA ASN A 66 -25.56 -2.28 -7.25
C ASN A 66 -25.27 -1.74 -5.84
N SER A 67 -26.28 -1.29 -5.11
CA SER A 67 -26.12 -0.74 -3.77
C SER A 67 -25.74 -1.80 -2.75
N LEU A 68 -24.94 -1.39 -1.76
CA LEU A 68 -24.69 -2.23 -0.58
C LEU A 68 -25.94 -2.28 0.30
N PRO A 69 -26.18 -3.40 1.04
CA PRO A 69 -27.32 -3.50 1.94
C PRO A 69 -27.24 -2.48 3.07
N PRO A 70 -28.39 -2.19 3.75
CA PRO A 70 -28.41 -1.31 4.91
C PRO A 70 -27.43 -1.73 6.00
N ASP A 71 -26.98 -0.77 6.81
CA ASP A 71 -26.11 -1.01 7.94
C ASP A 71 -26.73 -1.99 8.94
N VAL A 72 -25.90 -2.88 9.47
CA VAL A 72 -26.26 -3.81 10.55
C VAL A 72 -25.41 -3.54 11.77
N THR A 73 -26.08 -3.41 12.93
CA THR A 73 -25.41 -3.20 14.21
C THR A 73 -25.63 -4.40 15.11
N THR A 74 -24.56 -4.90 15.70
CA THR A 74 -24.53 -6.08 16.58
C THR A 74 -23.76 -5.78 17.86
N LYS A 75 -24.11 -6.45 18.96
CA LYS A 75 -23.40 -6.33 20.24
C LYS A 75 -22.50 -7.54 20.47
N HIS A 76 -21.32 -7.29 20.97
CA HIS A 76 -20.31 -8.31 21.18
C HIS A 76 -19.59 -8.13 22.50
N SER A 77 -18.97 -9.23 22.94
CA SER A 77 -18.08 -9.27 24.09
C SER A 77 -16.93 -10.20 23.78
N ILE A 78 -15.70 -9.77 24.05
CA ILE A 78 -14.50 -10.60 23.96
C ILE A 78 -13.79 -10.66 25.30
N ALA A 79 -13.40 -11.86 25.69
CA ALA A 79 -12.58 -12.08 26.87
C ALA A 79 -11.10 -11.96 26.47
N LEU A 80 -10.37 -11.08 27.15
CA LEU A 80 -8.94 -10.84 26.97
C LEU A 80 -8.21 -11.12 28.28
N PRO A 81 -6.89 -11.29 28.29
CA PRO A 81 -6.14 -11.44 29.53
C PRO A 81 -6.44 -10.32 30.53
N GLY A 82 -7.01 -10.67 31.68
CA GLY A 82 -7.31 -9.74 32.77
C GLY A 82 -8.50 -8.78 32.55
N ARG A 83 -9.21 -8.85 31.42
CA ARG A 83 -10.35 -7.96 31.11
C ARG A 83 -11.33 -8.57 30.11
N THR A 84 -12.54 -8.01 30.10
CA THR A 84 -13.56 -8.28 29.07
C THR A 84 -13.95 -6.96 28.42
N LEU A 85 -13.97 -6.93 27.08
CA LEU A 85 -14.44 -5.77 26.33
C LEU A 85 -15.83 -6.05 25.77
N ALA A 86 -16.81 -5.28 26.22
CA ALA A 86 -18.13 -5.20 25.61
C ALA A 86 -18.15 -4.06 24.60
N PHE A 87 -18.64 -4.30 23.39
CA PHE A 87 -18.64 -3.31 22.33
C PHE A 87 -19.77 -3.54 21.33
N THR A 88 -20.09 -2.47 20.65
CA THR A 88 -21.04 -2.45 19.55
C THR A 88 -20.27 -2.41 18.22
N ALA A 89 -20.58 -3.33 17.32
CA ALA A 89 -20.03 -3.36 15.97
C ALA A 89 -21.11 -2.97 14.95
N THR A 90 -20.76 -2.10 13.99
CA THR A 90 -21.62 -1.73 12.87
C THR A 90 -20.88 -1.99 11.56
N ALA A 91 -21.42 -2.86 10.72
CA ALA A 91 -20.97 -3.06 9.35
C ALA A 91 -21.99 -2.44 8.39
N GLY A 92 -21.53 -1.67 7.43
CA GLY A 92 -22.39 -0.94 6.52
C GLY A 92 -21.62 -0.15 5.47
N SER A 93 -22.21 0.90 4.93
CA SER A 93 -21.58 1.69 3.89
C SER A 93 -21.85 3.19 3.98
N ILE A 94 -20.97 3.94 3.34
CA ILE A 94 -21.14 5.38 3.10
C ILE A 94 -21.16 5.60 1.61
N ARG A 95 -22.27 6.14 1.09
CA ARG A 95 -22.43 6.45 -0.33
C ARG A 95 -21.74 7.75 -0.68
N LEU A 96 -21.00 7.72 -1.79
CA LEU A 96 -20.38 8.89 -2.40
C LEU A 96 -21.22 9.39 -3.59
N TYR A 97 -21.21 10.70 -3.79
CA TYR A 97 -21.95 11.37 -4.85
C TYR A 97 -21.03 12.30 -5.63
N ASN A 98 -21.35 12.53 -6.89
CA ASN A 98 -20.69 13.58 -7.69
C ASN A 98 -21.23 14.97 -7.36
N GLY A 99 -20.69 16.00 -8.02
CA GLY A 99 -21.11 17.39 -7.83
C GLY A 99 -22.56 17.71 -8.25
N LYS A 100 -23.25 16.77 -8.93
CA LYS A 100 -24.67 16.87 -9.31
C LYS A 100 -25.59 16.14 -8.32
N GLY A 101 -25.04 15.50 -7.30
CA GLY A 101 -25.81 14.70 -6.34
C GLY A 101 -26.13 13.28 -6.83
N GLU A 102 -25.51 12.80 -7.89
CA GLU A 102 -25.72 11.46 -8.42
C GLU A 102 -24.82 10.44 -7.69
N PRO A 103 -25.37 9.27 -7.28
CA PRO A 103 -24.60 8.23 -6.61
C PRO A 103 -23.44 7.72 -7.48
N GLN A 104 -22.26 7.54 -6.90
CA GLN A 104 -21.06 7.08 -7.62
C GLN A 104 -20.51 5.76 -7.07
N ALA A 105 -20.35 5.65 -5.76
CA ALA A 105 -19.81 4.47 -5.12
C ALA A 105 -20.38 4.30 -3.71
N ASP A 106 -20.47 3.05 -3.25
CA ASP A 106 -20.71 2.68 -1.85
C ASP A 106 -19.40 2.19 -1.24
N ILE A 107 -18.96 2.84 -0.18
CA ILE A 107 -17.74 2.52 0.54
C ILE A 107 -18.09 1.70 1.77
N ALA A 108 -17.65 0.45 1.81
CA ALA A 108 -17.83 -0.43 2.94
C ALA A 108 -17.02 0.05 4.14
N VAL A 109 -17.67 0.08 5.30
CA VAL A 109 -17.09 0.55 6.56
C VAL A 109 -17.49 -0.41 7.68
N THR A 110 -16.48 -0.85 8.45
CA THR A 110 -16.72 -1.63 9.69
C THR A 110 -16.27 -0.81 10.89
N THR A 111 -17.17 -0.57 11.81
CA THR A 111 -16.97 0.24 13.01
C THR A 111 -17.06 -0.61 14.28
N TYR A 112 -16.15 -0.40 15.21
CA TYR A 112 -16.21 -0.97 16.58
C TYR A 112 -16.18 0.16 17.60
N LYS A 113 -17.18 0.22 18.46
CA LYS A 113 -17.30 1.22 19.54
C LYS A 113 -17.36 0.53 20.89
N LEU A 114 -16.49 0.90 21.82
CA LEU A 114 -16.51 0.37 23.18
C LEU A 114 -17.77 0.82 23.91
N ASP A 115 -18.51 -0.11 24.50
CA ASP A 115 -19.72 0.22 25.25
C ASP A 115 -19.40 0.97 26.54
N GLY A 116 -20.24 1.92 26.90
CA GLY A 116 -20.13 2.71 28.14
C GLY A 116 -19.07 3.83 28.12
N ALA A 117 -18.33 4.02 27.04
CA ALA A 117 -17.37 5.12 26.91
C ALA A 117 -18.06 6.41 26.45
N ASP A 118 -17.59 7.58 26.96
CA ASP A 118 -18.06 8.88 26.48
C ASP A 118 -17.51 9.17 25.07
N PRO A 119 -18.35 9.25 24.04
CA PRO A 119 -17.92 9.47 22.68
C PRO A 119 -17.12 10.76 22.45
N ARG A 120 -17.34 11.80 23.27
CA ARG A 120 -16.67 13.11 23.10
C ARG A 120 -15.21 13.07 23.49
N ASN A 121 -14.88 12.27 24.51
CA ASN A 121 -13.53 12.17 25.06
C ASN A 121 -12.76 10.98 24.52
N ARG A 122 -13.47 9.99 23.98
CA ARG A 122 -12.85 8.78 23.45
C ARG A 122 -12.32 9.02 22.03
N PRO A 123 -11.06 8.71 21.74
CA PRO A 123 -10.49 8.79 20.40
C PRO A 123 -11.26 7.91 19.39
N VAL A 124 -11.20 8.29 18.12
CA VAL A 124 -11.62 7.46 17.00
C VAL A 124 -10.46 7.35 16.00
N THR A 125 -10.17 6.14 15.59
CA THR A 125 -9.12 5.84 14.60
C THR A 125 -9.74 5.29 13.32
N PHE A 126 -9.43 5.93 12.19
CA PHE A 126 -9.77 5.49 10.85
C PHE A 126 -8.61 4.71 10.27
N LEU A 127 -8.85 3.44 9.87
CA LEU A 127 -7.80 2.54 9.40
C LEU A 127 -8.08 2.12 7.96
N PHE A 128 -7.04 2.09 7.15
CA PHE A 128 -7.10 1.66 5.76
C PHE A 128 -5.76 1.06 5.31
N ASN A 129 -5.83 0.06 4.44
CA ASN A 129 -4.65 -0.49 3.79
C ASN A 129 -4.35 0.25 2.48
N GLY A 130 -3.23 -0.10 1.89
CA GLY A 130 -2.69 0.51 0.68
C GLY A 130 -3.02 -0.26 -0.59
N GLY A 131 -2.05 -0.85 -1.19
CA GLY A 131 -2.04 -1.43 -2.51
C GLY A 131 -1.41 -0.46 -3.53
N PRO A 132 -2.17 0.35 -4.29
CA PRO A 132 -3.64 0.46 -4.30
C PRO A 132 -4.34 -0.85 -4.64
N GLY A 133 -5.54 -1.03 -4.08
CA GLY A 133 -6.36 -2.22 -4.29
C GLY A 133 -6.42 -3.19 -3.10
N ALA A 134 -5.83 -2.87 -1.93
CA ALA A 134 -5.94 -3.67 -0.72
C ALA A 134 -7.10 -3.20 0.19
N SER A 135 -7.91 -4.15 0.68
CA SER A 135 -8.94 -3.91 1.67
C SER A 135 -8.34 -3.70 3.07
N SER A 136 -9.09 -3.10 3.97
CA SER A 136 -8.67 -2.88 5.36
C SER A 136 -8.57 -4.15 6.23
N ALA A 137 -8.95 -5.32 5.68
CA ALA A 137 -8.91 -6.59 6.40
C ALA A 137 -7.51 -6.97 6.92
N TRP A 138 -6.45 -6.53 6.25
CA TRP A 138 -5.08 -6.77 6.71
C TRP A 138 -4.82 -6.13 8.08
N LEU A 139 -5.10 -4.85 8.24
CA LEU A 139 -4.99 -4.17 9.54
C LEU A 139 -6.07 -4.63 10.52
N GLN A 140 -7.30 -4.89 10.03
CA GLN A 140 -8.42 -5.30 10.87
C GLN A 140 -8.18 -6.66 11.52
N LEU A 141 -7.79 -7.66 10.73
CA LEU A 141 -7.62 -9.03 11.17
C LEU A 141 -6.17 -9.38 11.55
N GLY A 142 -5.21 -8.54 11.19
CA GLY A 142 -3.80 -8.75 11.51
C GLY A 142 -3.30 -7.97 12.71
N ALA A 143 -3.80 -6.74 12.92
CA ALA A 143 -3.24 -5.81 13.90
C ALA A 143 -4.26 -5.29 14.93
N ALA A 144 -5.23 -4.47 14.51
CA ALA A 144 -5.94 -3.55 15.39
C ALA A 144 -7.35 -3.99 15.82
N GLY A 145 -8.02 -4.84 15.04
CA GLY A 145 -9.41 -5.22 15.29
C GLY A 145 -9.62 -6.07 16.55
N PRO A 146 -10.89 -6.21 17.01
CA PRO A 146 -11.20 -7.04 18.20
C PRO A 146 -10.91 -8.53 17.99
N TRP A 147 -11.02 -8.99 16.78
CA TRP A 147 -10.65 -10.36 16.38
C TRP A 147 -9.49 -10.32 15.41
N ARG A 148 -8.65 -11.33 15.48
CA ARG A 148 -7.53 -11.51 14.55
C ARG A 148 -7.47 -12.91 13.97
N LEU A 149 -6.93 -13.02 12.78
CA LEU A 149 -6.37 -14.24 12.23
C LEU A 149 -4.88 -14.28 12.57
N PRO A 150 -4.34 -15.32 13.21
CA PRO A 150 -2.91 -15.41 13.53
C PRO A 150 -2.09 -15.64 12.24
N ILE A 151 -1.83 -14.57 11.49
CA ILE A 151 -1.15 -14.58 10.18
C ILE A 151 0.37 -14.84 10.25
N GLY A 152 0.89 -15.22 11.41
CA GLY A 152 2.29 -15.59 11.62
C GLY A 152 2.68 -16.89 10.91
N SER A 153 3.25 -17.83 11.63
CA SER A 153 3.82 -19.06 11.05
C SER A 153 2.83 -20.22 10.92
N SER A 154 1.64 -20.15 11.52
CA SER A 154 0.69 -21.28 11.66
C SER A 154 -0.42 -21.30 10.62
N VAL A 155 -0.59 -20.26 9.82
CA VAL A 155 -1.62 -20.17 8.80
C VAL A 155 -1.11 -20.76 7.49
N VAL A 156 -1.85 -21.71 6.94
CA VAL A 156 -1.61 -22.26 5.60
C VAL A 156 -2.82 -22.01 4.71
N ALA A 157 -2.60 -21.87 3.41
CA ALA A 157 -3.62 -21.44 2.45
C ALA A 157 -4.88 -22.31 2.44
N SER A 158 -4.76 -23.60 2.74
CA SER A 158 -5.87 -24.57 2.76
C SER A 158 -6.50 -24.75 4.14
N SER A 159 -6.00 -24.12 5.18
CA SER A 159 -6.58 -24.23 6.52
C SER A 159 -7.86 -23.43 6.64
N PRO A 160 -8.92 -23.95 7.31
CA PRO A 160 -10.06 -23.13 7.67
C PRO A 160 -9.61 -21.94 8.54
N PRO A 161 -10.09 -20.72 8.27
CA PRO A 161 -9.73 -19.57 9.09
C PRO A 161 -10.36 -19.71 10.48
N VAL A 162 -9.56 -19.49 11.52
CA VAL A 162 -10.03 -19.48 12.91
C VAL A 162 -9.71 -18.12 13.51
N LEU A 163 -10.75 -17.29 13.61
CA LEU A 163 -10.64 -15.99 14.27
C LEU A 163 -10.48 -16.18 15.79
N GLN A 164 -9.56 -15.43 16.36
CA GLN A 164 -9.28 -15.41 17.79
C GLN A 164 -9.53 -14.01 18.34
N ALA A 165 -9.84 -13.90 19.65
CA ALA A 165 -9.84 -12.61 20.32
C ALA A 165 -8.42 -12.00 20.25
N ASN A 166 -8.35 -10.73 19.89
CA ASN A 166 -7.08 -10.00 19.77
C ASN A 166 -6.73 -9.31 21.09
N ALA A 167 -5.75 -9.84 21.82
CA ALA A 167 -5.32 -9.28 23.09
C ALA A 167 -4.74 -7.86 22.93
N GLU A 168 -4.17 -7.55 21.76
CA GLU A 168 -3.58 -6.28 21.37
C GLU A 168 -4.51 -5.41 20.53
N THR A 169 -5.83 -5.61 20.66
CA THR A 169 -6.80 -4.76 19.95
C THR A 169 -6.69 -3.32 20.38
N TRP A 170 -6.70 -2.41 19.43
CA TRP A 170 -6.71 -0.97 19.72
C TRP A 170 -8.05 -0.47 20.28
N LEU A 171 -9.08 -1.34 20.26
CA LEU A 171 -10.37 -1.01 20.88
C LEU A 171 -10.25 -0.74 22.39
N ASP A 172 -9.16 -1.10 23.04
CA ASP A 172 -8.87 -0.74 24.42
C ASP A 172 -8.84 0.77 24.69
N PHE A 173 -8.34 1.56 23.72
CA PHE A 173 -8.05 2.98 23.92
C PHE A 173 -8.65 3.90 22.84
N THR A 174 -9.16 3.37 21.74
CA THR A 174 -9.79 4.13 20.66
C THR A 174 -10.95 3.33 20.05
N ASP A 175 -11.99 4.01 19.54
CA ASP A 175 -12.95 3.36 18.66
C ASP A 175 -12.33 3.17 17.27
N LEU A 176 -12.74 2.11 16.56
CA LEU A 176 -12.11 1.71 15.31
C LEU A 176 -13.07 1.83 14.14
N VAL A 177 -12.60 2.40 13.05
CA VAL A 177 -13.34 2.53 11.79
C VAL A 177 -12.46 2.04 10.65
N PHE A 178 -12.72 0.82 10.19
CA PHE A 178 -12.03 0.24 9.04
C PHE A 178 -12.76 0.63 7.75
N ILE A 179 -12.04 1.21 6.82
CA ILE A 179 -12.58 1.69 5.55
C ILE A 179 -11.94 0.89 4.42
N ASP A 180 -12.76 0.24 3.61
CA ASP A 180 -12.31 -0.39 2.37
C ASP A 180 -12.33 0.66 1.26
N PRO A 181 -11.17 1.05 0.67
CA PRO A 181 -11.15 1.96 -0.47
C PRO A 181 -11.99 1.44 -1.65
N VAL A 182 -12.36 2.32 -2.58
CA VAL A 182 -13.20 1.94 -3.74
C VAL A 182 -12.57 0.76 -4.51
N GLY A 183 -13.37 -0.26 -4.80
CA GLY A 183 -12.94 -1.46 -5.51
C GLY A 183 -12.22 -2.50 -4.65
N THR A 184 -12.24 -2.34 -3.32
CA THR A 184 -11.68 -3.30 -2.36
C THR A 184 -12.72 -3.75 -1.35
N GLY A 185 -12.49 -4.86 -0.68
CA GLY A 185 -13.46 -5.42 0.25
C GLY A 185 -14.82 -5.63 -0.42
N TYR A 186 -15.86 -5.06 0.17
CA TYR A 186 -17.17 -4.98 -0.46
C TYR A 186 -17.47 -3.63 -1.11
N SER A 187 -16.55 -2.67 -1.04
CA SER A 187 -16.72 -1.34 -1.67
C SER A 187 -16.84 -1.46 -3.18
N ARG A 188 -17.82 -0.79 -3.76
CA ARG A 188 -18.17 -0.94 -5.17
C ARG A 188 -18.66 0.34 -5.82
N PHE A 189 -18.57 0.40 -7.13
CA PHE A 189 -19.24 1.42 -7.92
C PHE A 189 -20.74 1.14 -7.98
N VAL A 190 -21.55 2.17 -7.78
CA VAL A 190 -22.99 2.15 -8.04
C VAL A 190 -23.32 2.83 -9.36
N ALA A 191 -22.53 3.79 -9.80
CA ALA A 191 -22.58 4.34 -11.13
C ALA A 191 -21.79 3.47 -12.12
N SER A 192 -22.21 3.48 -13.37
CA SER A 192 -21.54 2.79 -14.48
C SER A 192 -20.75 3.79 -15.35
N GLY A 193 -19.71 3.28 -16.01
CA GLY A 193 -18.91 4.03 -16.96
C GLY A 193 -17.45 4.17 -16.56
N ASP A 194 -16.58 4.32 -17.57
CA ASP A 194 -15.14 4.40 -17.39
C ASP A 194 -14.68 5.67 -16.65
N GLU A 195 -15.42 6.76 -16.80
CA GLU A 195 -15.09 8.04 -16.15
C GLU A 195 -15.20 7.95 -14.62
N VAL A 196 -16.19 7.21 -14.10
CA VAL A 196 -16.31 6.96 -12.65
C VAL A 196 -15.11 6.18 -12.14
N ARG A 197 -14.73 5.12 -12.87
CA ARG A 197 -13.57 4.29 -12.51
C ARG A 197 -12.29 5.09 -12.56
N LYS A 198 -12.04 5.84 -13.64
CA LYS A 198 -10.87 6.70 -13.79
C LYS A 198 -10.77 7.74 -12.68
N HIS A 199 -11.89 8.29 -12.23
CA HIS A 199 -11.91 9.25 -11.13
C HIS A 199 -11.43 8.61 -9.83
N PHE A 200 -11.99 7.46 -9.45
CA PHE A 200 -11.66 6.82 -8.16
C PHE A 200 -10.36 6.01 -8.18
N TYR A 201 -9.92 5.53 -9.36
CA TYR A 201 -8.64 4.84 -9.51
C TYR A 201 -7.51 5.83 -9.86
N ALA A 202 -7.55 6.98 -9.24
CA ALA A 202 -6.54 8.02 -9.32
C ALA A 202 -6.26 8.58 -7.94
N VAL A 203 -5.05 9.09 -7.72
CA VAL A 203 -4.61 9.60 -6.41
C VAL A 203 -5.59 10.64 -5.85
N GLU A 204 -5.96 11.66 -6.63
CA GLU A 204 -6.82 12.75 -6.15
C GLU A 204 -8.25 12.28 -5.85
N GLY A 205 -8.80 11.37 -6.66
CA GLY A 205 -10.13 10.81 -6.45
C GLY A 205 -10.19 9.92 -5.21
N ASP A 206 -9.18 9.08 -5.00
CA ASP A 206 -9.03 8.24 -3.82
C ASP A 206 -8.93 9.08 -2.53
N ILE A 207 -8.05 10.08 -2.51
CA ILE A 207 -7.86 10.98 -1.37
C ILE A 207 -9.17 11.73 -1.04
N SER A 208 -9.82 12.28 -2.05
CA SER A 208 -11.10 12.97 -1.88
C SER A 208 -12.18 12.04 -1.34
N ALA A 209 -12.29 10.83 -1.91
CA ALA A 209 -13.23 9.81 -1.45
C ALA A 209 -13.03 9.47 0.03
N MET A 210 -11.79 9.17 0.43
CA MET A 210 -11.46 8.82 1.81
C MET A 210 -11.77 9.97 2.78
N ALA A 211 -11.41 11.20 2.44
CA ALA A 211 -11.68 12.37 3.28
C ALA A 211 -13.19 12.62 3.45
N VAL A 212 -13.97 12.50 2.37
CA VAL A 212 -15.44 12.63 2.41
C VAL A 212 -16.07 11.51 3.24
N VAL A 213 -15.60 10.26 3.11
CA VAL A 213 -16.07 9.11 3.91
C VAL A 213 -15.83 9.37 5.40
N ILE A 214 -14.63 9.80 5.79
CA ILE A 214 -14.28 10.11 7.18
C ILE A 214 -15.19 11.22 7.72
N ARG A 215 -15.34 12.34 7.01
CA ARG A 215 -16.19 13.44 7.44
C ARG A 215 -17.65 12.98 7.62
N ARG A 216 -18.22 12.27 6.63
CA ARG A 216 -19.60 11.76 6.70
C ARG A 216 -19.79 10.75 7.83
N TRP A 217 -18.78 9.91 8.08
CA TRP A 217 -18.83 9.00 9.22
C TRP A 217 -18.88 9.77 10.55
N LEU A 218 -18.04 10.82 10.70
CA LEU A 218 -17.99 11.66 11.89
C LEU A 218 -19.34 12.37 12.12
N GLU A 219 -19.95 12.92 11.06
CA GLU A 219 -21.28 13.56 11.12
C GLU A 219 -22.37 12.55 11.50
N LYS A 220 -22.42 11.40 10.83
CA LYS A 220 -23.42 10.34 11.05
C LYS A 220 -23.39 9.76 12.48
N ASN A 221 -22.23 9.78 13.14
CA ASN A 221 -22.01 9.21 14.46
C ASN A 221 -21.82 10.26 15.57
N ASP A 222 -22.02 11.55 15.31
CA ASP A 222 -21.84 12.67 16.26
C ASP A 222 -20.45 12.70 16.89
N ARG A 223 -19.39 12.43 16.07
CA ARG A 223 -18.01 12.30 16.53
C ARG A 223 -17.08 13.43 16.06
N LEU A 224 -17.62 14.56 15.59
CA LEU A 224 -16.80 15.71 15.15
C LEU A 224 -15.94 16.28 16.28
N ALA A 225 -16.41 16.21 17.53
CA ALA A 225 -15.69 16.69 18.71
C ALA A 225 -14.66 15.69 19.26
N SER A 226 -14.68 14.42 18.84
CA SER A 226 -13.74 13.39 19.33
C SER A 226 -12.31 13.65 18.86
N PRO A 227 -11.28 13.26 19.63
CA PRO A 227 -9.91 13.15 19.10
C PRO A 227 -9.87 12.16 17.94
N LYS A 228 -9.24 12.55 16.82
CA LYS A 228 -9.24 11.78 15.57
C LYS A 228 -7.84 11.35 15.18
N TYR A 229 -7.70 10.08 14.83
CA TYR A 229 -6.46 9.48 14.36
C TYR A 229 -6.70 8.77 13.03
N LEU A 230 -5.68 8.78 12.15
CA LEU A 230 -5.67 8.00 10.93
C LEU A 230 -4.53 6.97 11.00
N ALA A 231 -4.79 5.76 10.52
CA ALA A 231 -3.77 4.71 10.39
C ALA A 231 -3.79 4.16 8.96
N GLY A 232 -2.65 4.27 8.27
CA GLY A 232 -2.50 3.81 6.89
C GLY A 232 -1.31 2.89 6.72
N GLU A 233 -1.49 1.78 6.00
CA GLU A 233 -0.41 0.84 5.71
C GLU A 233 0.02 0.91 4.24
N SER A 234 1.32 0.72 3.97
CA SER A 234 1.88 0.60 2.63
C SER A 234 1.65 1.86 1.76
N TYR A 235 0.89 1.78 0.67
CA TYR A 235 0.39 2.95 -0.08
C TYR A 235 -0.41 3.91 0.83
N GLY A 236 -0.84 3.47 2.01
CA GLY A 236 -1.36 4.33 3.07
C GLY A 236 -0.37 5.42 3.52
N GLY A 237 0.92 5.27 3.24
CA GLY A 237 1.93 6.31 3.39
C GLY A 237 1.75 7.49 2.43
N ILE A 238 1.28 7.22 1.20
CA ILE A 238 0.84 8.27 0.26
C ILE A 238 -0.53 8.80 0.66
N ARG A 239 -1.47 7.91 0.94
CA ARG A 239 -2.87 8.25 1.25
C ARG A 239 -2.99 9.04 2.55
N GLY A 240 -2.34 8.60 3.63
CA GLY A 240 -2.49 9.18 4.97
C GLY A 240 -2.23 10.68 5.05
N PRO A 241 -1.02 11.17 4.73
CA PRO A 241 -0.72 12.61 4.77
C PRO A 241 -1.63 13.44 3.87
N LYS A 242 -1.92 12.96 2.66
CA LYS A 242 -2.81 13.65 1.71
C LYS A 242 -4.27 13.69 2.17
N VAL A 243 -4.76 12.64 2.83
CA VAL A 243 -6.12 12.63 3.42
C VAL A 243 -6.18 13.58 4.62
N VAL A 244 -5.15 13.63 5.49
CA VAL A 244 -5.10 14.59 6.60
C VAL A 244 -5.12 16.02 6.06
N ASP A 245 -4.31 16.34 5.06
CA ASP A 245 -4.33 17.66 4.40
C ASP A 245 -5.72 17.99 3.83
N ASN A 246 -6.35 17.07 3.10
CA ASN A 246 -7.68 17.28 2.55
C ASN A 246 -8.74 17.48 3.65
N LEU A 247 -8.68 16.71 4.74
CA LEU A 247 -9.57 16.86 5.89
C LEU A 247 -9.44 18.25 6.51
N GLN A 248 -8.22 18.73 6.74
CA GLN A 248 -7.96 20.04 7.34
C GLN A 248 -8.34 21.19 6.39
N THR A 249 -7.95 21.10 5.11
CA THR A 249 -8.06 22.22 4.17
C THR A 249 -9.39 22.28 3.42
N LYS A 250 -10.05 21.14 3.17
CA LYS A 250 -11.27 21.06 2.35
C LYS A 250 -12.49 20.54 3.10
N GLN A 251 -12.33 19.73 4.14
CA GLN A 251 -13.45 19.15 4.88
C GLN A 251 -13.71 19.81 6.23
N GLY A 252 -12.83 20.69 6.71
CA GLY A 252 -12.95 21.37 8.01
C GLY A 252 -12.82 20.42 9.21
N VAL A 253 -12.03 19.35 9.07
CA VAL A 253 -11.84 18.32 10.10
C VAL A 253 -10.38 18.27 10.55
N GLY A 254 -10.11 18.61 11.82
CA GLY A 254 -8.78 18.46 12.43
C GLY A 254 -8.48 17.01 12.80
N VAL A 255 -7.19 16.63 12.75
CA VAL A 255 -6.69 15.28 13.06
C VAL A 255 -5.59 15.39 14.11
N ASN A 256 -5.69 14.61 15.20
CA ASN A 256 -4.73 14.64 16.30
C ASN A 256 -3.47 13.83 16.03
N GLY A 257 -3.58 12.77 15.22
CA GLY A 257 -2.41 11.96 14.90
C GLY A 257 -2.52 11.10 13.67
N LEU A 258 -1.36 10.80 13.08
CA LEU A 258 -1.21 9.97 11.90
C LEU A 258 -0.28 8.80 12.21
N ILE A 259 -0.73 7.57 11.95
CA ILE A 259 0.00 6.34 12.14
C ILE A 259 0.27 5.73 10.77
N LEU A 260 1.54 5.55 10.43
CA LEU A 260 1.98 5.02 9.14
C LEU A 260 2.68 3.68 9.37
N VAL A 261 2.07 2.60 8.87
CA VAL A 261 2.58 1.24 9.03
C VAL A 261 3.24 0.80 7.73
N SER A 262 4.52 0.50 7.78
CA SER A 262 5.34 0.10 6.60
C SER A 262 5.08 0.99 5.37
N PRO A 263 5.15 2.34 5.51
CA PRO A 263 4.67 3.24 4.50
C PRO A 263 5.60 3.36 3.28
N VAL A 264 5.01 3.58 2.11
CA VAL A 264 5.67 4.23 0.99
C VAL A 264 5.38 5.72 1.09
N LEU A 265 6.41 6.55 1.29
CA LEU A 265 6.28 8.01 1.35
C LEU A 265 6.67 8.68 0.04
N ASP A 266 7.55 8.05 -0.72
CA ASP A 266 8.07 8.57 -1.99
C ASP A 266 8.35 7.39 -2.94
N PHE A 267 7.70 7.39 -4.10
CA PHE A 267 7.91 6.34 -5.10
C PHE A 267 9.29 6.41 -5.79
N ARG A 268 10.06 7.51 -5.62
CA ARG A 268 11.44 7.57 -6.12
C ARG A 268 12.33 6.51 -5.48
N ASP A 269 12.09 6.18 -4.22
CA ASP A 269 12.85 5.13 -3.50
C ASP A 269 12.55 3.71 -3.99
N LEU A 270 11.50 3.56 -4.81
CA LEU A 270 11.10 2.28 -5.39
C LEU A 270 11.26 2.25 -6.92
N SER A 271 11.54 3.40 -7.55
CA SER A 271 11.64 3.52 -9.01
C SER A 271 12.92 2.91 -9.55
N GLY A 272 12.81 2.03 -10.54
CA GLY A 272 13.95 1.42 -11.24
C GLY A 272 14.93 2.40 -11.88
N SER A 273 14.52 3.66 -12.10
CA SER A 273 15.37 4.73 -12.64
C SER A 273 16.15 5.51 -11.57
N SER A 274 15.86 5.32 -10.28
CA SER A 274 16.53 6.02 -9.19
C SER A 274 17.65 5.17 -8.57
N LEU A 275 18.82 5.76 -8.37
CA LEU A 275 19.91 5.10 -7.64
C LEU A 275 19.58 4.90 -6.15
N LEU A 276 18.72 5.74 -5.59
CA LEU A 276 18.29 5.65 -4.19
C LEU A 276 17.58 4.33 -3.87
N GLN A 277 16.90 3.71 -4.85
CA GLN A 277 16.24 2.43 -4.64
C GLN A 277 17.18 1.33 -4.14
N TYR A 278 18.42 1.33 -4.62
CA TYR A 278 19.41 0.32 -4.20
C TYR A 278 19.89 0.57 -2.78
N ALA A 279 20.12 1.84 -2.41
CA ALA A 279 20.48 2.23 -1.05
C ALA A 279 19.34 1.93 -0.06
N ALA A 280 18.09 2.21 -0.43
CA ALA A 280 16.92 1.96 0.39
C ALA A 280 16.74 0.47 0.74
N ARG A 281 17.05 -0.43 -0.20
CA ARG A 281 16.85 -1.89 -0.04
C ARG A 281 18.02 -2.61 0.63
N LEU A 282 19.24 -2.12 0.51
CA LEU A 282 20.44 -2.84 0.95
C LEU A 282 20.40 -3.24 2.44
N PRO A 283 19.97 -2.38 3.40
CA PRO A 283 19.86 -2.78 4.79
C PRO A 283 18.86 -3.91 5.02
N SER A 284 17.66 -3.88 4.38
CA SER A 284 16.68 -4.96 4.51
C SER A 284 17.18 -6.27 3.88
N MET A 285 17.83 -6.23 2.72
CA MET A 285 18.44 -7.42 2.11
C MET A 285 19.54 -8.02 3.01
N THR A 286 20.34 -7.18 3.62
CA THR A 286 21.36 -7.62 4.59
C THR A 286 20.72 -8.17 5.87
N ALA A 287 19.64 -7.57 6.35
CA ALA A 287 18.89 -8.10 7.49
C ALA A 287 18.38 -9.51 7.22
N VAL A 288 17.83 -9.76 6.03
CA VAL A 288 17.40 -11.10 5.58
C VAL A 288 18.56 -12.10 5.64
N ALA A 289 19.73 -11.74 5.11
CA ALA A 289 20.91 -12.60 5.11
C ALA A 289 21.43 -12.89 6.53
N ARG A 290 21.45 -11.87 7.40
CA ARG A 290 21.87 -12.03 8.81
C ARG A 290 20.88 -12.86 9.60
N GLN A 291 19.58 -12.73 9.34
CA GLN A 291 18.51 -13.49 10.02
C GLN A 291 18.64 -15.02 9.82
N GLN A 292 19.22 -15.47 8.70
CA GLN A 292 19.50 -16.90 8.48
C GLN A 292 20.56 -17.45 9.45
N LYS A 293 21.35 -16.57 10.07
CA LYS A 293 22.43 -16.93 11.00
C LYS A 293 22.07 -16.70 12.46
N GLY A 294 20.98 -15.99 12.73
CA GLY A 294 20.52 -15.68 14.07
C GLY A 294 19.60 -14.46 14.09
N LYS A 295 19.04 -14.15 15.26
CA LYS A 295 18.13 -13.02 15.45
C LYS A 295 18.83 -11.70 15.12
N VAL A 296 18.14 -10.83 14.37
CA VAL A 296 18.65 -9.53 13.93
C VAL A 296 17.78 -8.41 14.51
N THR A 297 18.44 -7.39 15.00
CA THR A 297 17.85 -6.13 15.44
C THR A 297 18.31 -4.99 14.51
N ARG A 298 17.68 -3.82 14.60
CA ARG A 298 18.14 -2.67 13.81
C ARG A 298 19.57 -2.24 14.17
N ALA A 299 19.97 -2.37 15.44
CA ALA A 299 21.33 -2.03 15.87
C ALA A 299 22.39 -2.86 15.14
N ASP A 300 22.07 -4.09 14.79
CA ASP A 300 22.96 -4.98 14.03
C ASP A 300 23.12 -4.57 12.57
N LEU A 301 22.42 -3.56 12.10
CA LEU A 301 22.46 -3.04 10.71
C LEU A 301 23.13 -1.65 10.62
N ALA A 302 23.62 -1.09 11.72
CA ALA A 302 24.20 0.25 11.75
C ALA A 302 25.38 0.42 10.76
N ASP A 303 26.20 -0.62 10.61
CA ASP A 303 27.30 -0.66 9.65
C ASP A 303 26.81 -0.57 8.20
N VAL A 304 25.72 -1.26 7.89
CA VAL A 304 25.13 -1.30 6.54
C VAL A 304 24.36 -0.01 6.25
N GLU A 305 23.61 0.52 7.21
CA GLU A 305 22.94 1.83 7.08
C GLU A 305 23.97 2.94 6.80
N SER A 306 25.10 2.94 7.51
CA SER A 306 26.19 3.87 7.28
C SER A 306 26.81 3.70 5.89
N TYR A 307 27.13 2.47 5.50
CA TYR A 307 27.66 2.15 4.17
C TYR A 307 26.68 2.57 3.06
N ALA A 308 25.39 2.30 3.22
CA ALA A 308 24.37 2.65 2.23
C ALA A 308 24.28 4.17 1.98
N ARG A 309 24.52 4.99 3.01
CA ARG A 309 24.50 6.46 2.91
C ARG A 309 25.79 7.07 2.38
N SER A 310 26.88 6.34 2.35
CA SER A 310 28.23 6.88 2.05
C SER A 310 28.86 6.24 0.82
N GLU A 311 29.71 5.24 1.01
CA GLU A 311 30.50 4.63 -0.05
C GLU A 311 29.63 3.98 -1.12
N PHE A 312 28.53 3.31 -0.73
CA PHE A 312 27.63 2.66 -1.66
C PHE A 312 27.03 3.63 -2.67
N LEU A 313 26.43 4.73 -2.18
CA LEU A 313 25.89 5.78 -3.06
C LEU A 313 26.97 6.44 -3.92
N THR A 314 28.16 6.67 -3.36
CA THR A 314 29.29 7.24 -4.09
C THR A 314 29.70 6.34 -5.25
N ASP A 315 29.84 5.04 -5.02
CA ASP A 315 30.23 4.09 -6.07
C ASP A 315 29.08 3.87 -7.09
N LEU A 316 27.81 3.93 -6.68
CA LEU A 316 26.68 3.92 -7.61
C LEU A 316 26.70 5.13 -8.56
N VAL A 317 27.02 6.33 -8.04
CA VAL A 317 27.07 7.56 -8.83
C VAL A 317 28.24 7.56 -9.82
N LYS A 318 29.39 6.97 -9.49
CA LYS A 318 30.52 6.79 -10.42
C LYS A 318 30.13 5.96 -11.65
N GLY A 319 29.14 5.08 -11.50
CA GLY A 319 28.55 4.30 -12.57
C GLY A 319 29.42 3.13 -13.03
N GLU A 320 28.93 2.40 -14.03
CA GLU A 320 29.58 1.16 -14.52
C GLU A 320 30.84 1.39 -15.36
N ALA A 321 31.07 2.63 -15.77
CA ALA A 321 32.31 3.00 -16.45
C ALA A 321 33.53 2.95 -15.51
N ASP A 322 33.34 3.25 -14.22
CA ASP A 322 34.37 3.06 -13.18
C ASP A 322 34.41 1.59 -12.74
N LYS A 323 35.32 0.83 -13.32
CA LYS A 323 35.44 -0.62 -13.06
C LYS A 323 35.87 -0.93 -11.63
N GLU A 324 36.65 -0.08 -11.01
CA GLU A 324 37.06 -0.25 -9.60
C GLU A 324 35.90 -0.05 -8.66
N ALA A 325 35.14 1.04 -8.84
CA ALA A 325 33.92 1.31 -8.06
C ALA A 325 32.90 0.17 -8.22
N THR A 326 32.64 -0.25 -9.47
CA THR A 326 31.72 -1.37 -9.76
C THR A 326 32.15 -2.67 -9.09
N THR A 327 33.46 -2.98 -9.10
CA THR A 327 33.99 -4.19 -8.48
C THR A 327 33.85 -4.14 -6.96
N ARG A 328 34.23 -3.02 -6.32
CA ARG A 328 34.07 -2.84 -4.87
C ARG A 328 32.61 -2.97 -4.44
N LEU A 329 31.71 -2.30 -5.16
CA LEU A 329 30.28 -2.33 -4.91
C LEU A 329 29.73 -3.76 -5.00
N ALA A 330 30.01 -4.47 -6.10
CA ALA A 330 29.54 -5.82 -6.31
C ALA A 330 30.08 -6.81 -5.26
N ASP A 331 31.37 -6.73 -4.92
CA ASP A 331 31.98 -7.58 -3.91
C ASP A 331 31.44 -7.31 -2.51
N ARG A 332 31.20 -6.03 -2.15
CA ARG A 332 30.64 -5.67 -0.85
C ARG A 332 29.18 -6.07 -0.73
N VAL A 333 28.37 -5.88 -1.77
CA VAL A 333 26.95 -6.29 -1.76
C VAL A 333 26.85 -7.81 -1.65
N SER A 334 27.65 -8.58 -2.39
CA SER A 334 27.73 -10.04 -2.25
C SER A 334 28.03 -10.45 -0.80
N ALA A 335 29.04 -9.85 -0.17
CA ALA A 335 29.42 -10.15 1.21
C ALA A 335 28.30 -9.81 2.22
N LEU A 336 27.56 -8.73 2.00
CA LEU A 336 26.46 -8.28 2.89
C LEU A 336 25.21 -9.13 2.73
N THR A 337 24.83 -9.45 1.50
CA THR A 337 23.56 -10.10 1.16
C THR A 337 23.66 -11.63 1.08
N GLY A 338 24.87 -12.18 1.02
CA GLY A 338 25.09 -13.62 0.82
C GLY A 338 24.80 -14.13 -0.60
N ILE A 339 24.47 -13.24 -1.53
CA ILE A 339 24.28 -13.62 -2.95
C ILE A 339 25.63 -13.95 -3.56
N ASP A 340 25.65 -14.99 -4.44
CA ASP A 340 26.85 -15.42 -5.14
C ASP A 340 27.60 -14.25 -5.81
N LYS A 341 28.91 -14.24 -5.66
CA LYS A 341 29.77 -13.16 -6.12
C LYS A 341 29.72 -12.98 -7.65
N THR A 342 29.55 -14.07 -8.39
CA THR A 342 29.43 -14.03 -9.86
C THR A 342 28.13 -13.33 -10.26
N VAL A 343 27.04 -13.65 -9.56
CA VAL A 343 25.75 -12.99 -9.76
C VAL A 343 25.84 -11.51 -9.43
N SER A 344 26.42 -11.17 -8.27
CA SER A 344 26.59 -9.78 -7.84
C SER A 344 27.43 -8.97 -8.83
N ARG A 345 28.53 -9.53 -9.34
CA ARG A 345 29.37 -8.88 -10.35
C ARG A 345 28.67 -8.70 -11.69
N ARG A 346 27.87 -9.69 -12.13
CA ARG A 346 27.06 -9.58 -13.34
C ARG A 346 26.05 -8.43 -13.26
N LEU A 347 25.45 -8.22 -12.10
CA LEU A 347 24.47 -7.17 -11.82
C LEU A 347 25.12 -5.87 -11.29
N ALA A 348 26.47 -5.80 -11.31
CA ALA A 348 27.22 -4.65 -10.81
C ALA A 348 26.82 -4.24 -9.36
N GLY A 349 26.44 -5.23 -8.53
CA GLY A 349 25.95 -5.01 -7.16
C GLY A 349 24.60 -4.30 -7.06
N ARG A 350 23.86 -4.18 -8.16
CA ARG A 350 22.56 -3.53 -8.24
C ARG A 350 21.45 -4.57 -8.28
N PHE A 351 20.82 -4.80 -7.14
CA PHE A 351 19.71 -5.75 -7.03
C PHE A 351 18.40 -4.98 -6.82
N ASP A 352 17.41 -5.26 -7.65
CA ASP A 352 16.04 -4.95 -7.31
C ASP A 352 15.43 -6.02 -6.38
N THR A 353 14.20 -5.81 -5.93
CA THR A 353 13.53 -6.76 -5.04
C THR A 353 13.36 -8.13 -5.70
N ARG A 354 12.99 -8.17 -6.99
CA ARG A 354 12.69 -9.42 -7.70
C ARG A 354 13.95 -10.26 -7.94
N GLU A 355 15.04 -9.59 -8.28
CA GLU A 355 16.35 -10.23 -8.43
C GLU A 355 16.84 -10.81 -7.10
N PHE A 356 16.74 -10.05 -6.02
CA PHE A 356 17.10 -10.54 -4.69
C PHE A 356 16.24 -11.73 -4.26
N GLN A 357 14.91 -11.65 -4.41
CA GLN A 357 14.01 -12.75 -4.10
C GLN A 357 14.44 -14.06 -4.74
N ARG A 358 14.80 -14.00 -6.02
CA ARG A 358 15.16 -15.14 -6.81
C ARG A 358 16.55 -15.69 -6.49
N GLU A 359 17.54 -14.81 -6.36
CA GLU A 359 18.94 -15.23 -6.31
C GLU A 359 19.40 -15.58 -4.88
N PHE A 360 18.64 -15.20 -3.85
CA PHE A 360 19.07 -15.36 -2.45
C PHE A 360 19.23 -16.82 -2.01
N ASP A 361 18.34 -17.72 -2.42
CA ASP A 361 18.39 -19.14 -2.03
C ASP A 361 18.09 -20.08 -3.22
N ARG A 362 18.44 -19.62 -4.41
CA ARG A 362 18.16 -20.28 -5.68
C ARG A 362 18.75 -21.68 -5.77
N ASP A 363 19.95 -21.89 -5.27
CA ASP A 363 20.63 -23.20 -5.32
C ASP A 363 19.85 -24.30 -4.56
N ARG A 364 18.95 -23.89 -3.67
CA ARG A 364 18.04 -24.80 -2.95
C ARG A 364 16.64 -24.83 -3.52
N GLY A 365 16.41 -24.26 -4.69
CA GLY A 365 15.10 -24.18 -5.34
C GLY A 365 14.09 -23.34 -4.54
N ARG A 366 14.55 -22.31 -3.82
CA ARG A 366 13.70 -21.47 -2.98
C ARG A 366 13.81 -19.99 -3.35
N VAL A 367 12.74 -19.25 -3.03
CA VAL A 367 12.66 -17.81 -3.19
C VAL A 367 12.31 -17.15 -1.85
N THR A 368 12.70 -15.89 -1.66
CA THR A 368 12.28 -15.11 -0.49
C THR A 368 10.96 -14.39 -0.74
N GLY A 369 10.27 -14.02 0.34
CA GLY A 369 9.12 -13.14 0.27
C GLY A 369 9.52 -11.70 -0.07
N ARG A 370 8.64 -10.99 -0.78
CA ARG A 370 8.73 -9.56 -1.01
C ARG A 370 8.26 -8.76 0.20
N PHE A 371 7.13 -9.20 0.79
CA PHE A 371 6.59 -8.55 1.99
C PHE A 371 7.33 -8.98 3.26
N ASP A 372 7.96 -10.16 3.26
CA ASP A 372 8.84 -10.58 4.36
C ASP A 372 9.99 -11.44 3.78
N GLY A 373 11.14 -10.81 3.56
CA GLY A 373 12.30 -11.47 2.99
C GLY A 373 12.87 -12.62 3.84
N ALA A 374 12.56 -12.67 5.14
CA ALA A 374 12.96 -13.78 6.00
C ALA A 374 12.10 -15.05 5.78
N LYS A 375 10.96 -14.93 5.12
CA LYS A 375 10.11 -16.06 4.74
C LYS A 375 10.53 -16.64 3.40
N LEU A 376 10.89 -17.93 3.42
CA LEU A 376 11.30 -18.69 2.24
C LEU A 376 10.15 -19.58 1.78
N GLY A 377 9.96 -19.66 0.46
CA GLY A 377 9.05 -20.60 -0.19
C GLY A 377 9.74 -21.36 -1.33
N LEU A 378 9.09 -22.39 -1.83
CA LEU A 378 9.57 -23.15 -2.98
C LEU A 378 9.41 -22.30 -4.26
N ASP A 379 10.42 -22.31 -5.11
CA ASP A 379 10.29 -21.82 -6.48
C ASP A 379 9.52 -22.87 -7.30
N PRO A 380 8.38 -22.57 -7.90
CA PRO A 380 7.65 -23.54 -8.72
C PRO A 380 8.39 -23.87 -10.03
N PHE A 381 9.38 -23.05 -10.44
CA PHE A 381 10.14 -23.22 -11.68
C PHE A 381 11.65 -22.94 -11.46
N PRO A 382 12.35 -23.71 -10.60
CA PRO A 382 13.73 -23.39 -10.19
C PRO A 382 14.71 -23.39 -11.35
N ASP A 383 14.46 -24.20 -12.39
CA ASP A 383 15.30 -24.31 -13.58
C ASP A 383 15.02 -23.22 -14.65
N SER A 384 13.98 -22.41 -14.44
CA SER A 384 13.63 -21.34 -15.39
C SER A 384 14.63 -20.20 -15.34
N SER A 385 14.95 -19.65 -16.52
CA SER A 385 15.72 -18.41 -16.62
C SER A 385 14.89 -17.17 -16.21
N GLY A 386 13.57 -17.25 -16.31
CA GLY A 386 12.61 -16.20 -15.91
C GLY A 386 12.19 -16.31 -14.46
N SER A 387 11.64 -15.22 -13.92
CA SER A 387 11.06 -15.17 -12.56
C SER A 387 9.55 -15.38 -12.63
N HIS A 388 9.09 -16.63 -12.44
CA HIS A 388 7.68 -17.04 -12.54
C HIS A 388 7.11 -17.49 -11.18
N PHE A 389 7.65 -16.98 -10.09
CA PHE A 389 7.19 -17.30 -8.73
C PHE A 389 6.28 -16.21 -8.17
N GLY A 390 5.42 -16.60 -7.24
CA GLY A 390 4.61 -15.71 -6.41
C GLY A 390 5.38 -15.14 -5.21
N ASP A 391 4.64 -14.70 -4.21
CA ASP A 391 5.22 -14.20 -2.96
C ASP A 391 4.95 -15.17 -1.81
N PRO A 392 5.93 -15.94 -1.34
CA PRO A 392 5.72 -16.91 -0.26
C PRO A 392 5.29 -16.27 1.07
N SER A 393 5.53 -14.96 1.25
CA SER A 393 5.14 -14.26 2.48
C SER A 393 3.71 -13.71 2.46
N ALA A 394 3.05 -13.67 1.30
CA ALA A 394 1.72 -13.10 1.16
C ALA A 394 0.70 -14.05 0.50
N ASP A 395 1.09 -14.77 -0.56
CA ASP A 395 0.14 -15.54 -1.38
C ASP A 395 -0.61 -16.61 -0.57
N SER A 396 0.08 -17.24 0.40
CA SER A 396 -0.53 -18.22 1.30
C SER A 396 -1.57 -17.61 2.27
N LEU A 397 -1.58 -16.30 2.45
CA LEU A 397 -2.49 -15.59 3.34
C LEU A 397 -3.77 -15.13 2.63
N ILE A 398 -3.79 -15.05 1.30
CA ILE A 398 -4.92 -14.51 0.53
C ILE A 398 -6.22 -15.29 0.83
N ALA A 399 -6.21 -16.60 0.68
CA ALA A 399 -7.41 -17.41 0.88
C ALA A 399 -7.90 -17.40 2.34
N PRO A 400 -7.07 -17.64 3.37
CA PRO A 400 -7.53 -17.63 4.75
C PRO A 400 -7.97 -16.24 5.23
N LEU A 401 -7.30 -15.14 4.84
CA LEU A 401 -7.73 -13.79 5.19
C LEU A 401 -9.05 -13.41 4.50
N THR A 402 -9.22 -13.72 3.22
CA THR A 402 -10.48 -13.50 2.50
C THR A 402 -11.63 -14.24 3.18
N SER A 403 -11.42 -15.54 3.46
CA SER A 403 -12.44 -16.36 4.13
C SER A 403 -12.77 -15.86 5.53
N ALA A 404 -11.75 -15.41 6.29
CA ALA A 404 -11.94 -14.84 7.63
C ALA A 404 -12.71 -13.51 7.57
N ALA A 405 -12.40 -12.63 6.61
CA ALA A 405 -13.12 -11.37 6.40
C ALA A 405 -14.59 -11.61 6.04
N VAL A 406 -14.85 -12.56 5.13
CA VAL A 406 -16.21 -12.96 4.76
C VAL A 406 -16.96 -13.55 5.95
N GLN A 407 -16.34 -14.46 6.71
CA GLN A 407 -16.93 -15.08 7.91
C GLN A 407 -17.24 -14.01 8.97
N LEU A 408 -16.30 -13.10 9.25
CA LEU A 408 -16.51 -12.00 10.18
C LEU A 408 -17.71 -11.17 9.75
N THR A 409 -17.72 -10.70 8.51
CA THR A 409 -18.75 -9.79 7.99
C THR A 409 -20.12 -10.47 7.96
N ARG A 410 -20.24 -11.66 7.38
CA ARG A 410 -21.53 -12.30 7.13
C ARG A 410 -22.09 -13.05 8.33
N SER A 411 -21.22 -13.69 9.13
CA SER A 411 -21.66 -14.55 10.25
C SER A 411 -21.59 -13.83 11.59
N THR A 412 -20.49 -13.15 11.88
CA THR A 412 -20.29 -12.48 13.19
C THR A 412 -21.00 -11.14 13.25
N LEU A 413 -20.82 -10.29 12.23
CA LEU A 413 -21.44 -8.96 12.14
C LEU A 413 -22.83 -8.98 11.49
N ASN A 414 -23.25 -10.14 10.96
CA ASN A 414 -24.56 -10.37 10.31
C ASN A 414 -24.87 -9.38 9.15
N TRP A 415 -23.85 -8.79 8.52
CA TRP A 415 -24.00 -7.98 7.33
C TRP A 415 -23.73 -8.83 6.10
N LYS A 416 -24.67 -8.88 5.15
CA LYS A 416 -24.66 -9.86 4.04
C LYS A 416 -24.67 -9.17 2.68
N PRO A 417 -23.60 -8.43 2.32
CA PRO A 417 -23.50 -7.88 0.98
C PRO A 417 -23.39 -8.99 -0.07
N ASP A 418 -23.90 -8.70 -1.27
CA ASP A 418 -23.73 -9.55 -2.43
C ASP A 418 -22.34 -9.39 -3.04
N GLY A 419 -21.92 -10.37 -3.85
CA GLY A 419 -20.64 -10.38 -4.55
C GLY A 419 -19.48 -10.93 -3.72
N SER A 420 -18.29 -10.91 -4.34
CA SER A 420 -17.04 -11.37 -3.73
C SER A 420 -16.42 -10.29 -2.85
N TYR A 421 -15.65 -10.73 -1.85
CA TYR A 421 -14.80 -9.87 -1.04
C TYR A 421 -13.43 -9.72 -1.72
N GLU A 422 -13.09 -8.52 -2.10
CA GLU A 422 -11.83 -8.20 -2.79
C GLU A 422 -10.74 -7.85 -1.77
N LEU A 423 -10.06 -8.88 -1.20
CA LEU A 423 -8.99 -8.69 -0.23
C LEU A 423 -7.82 -7.89 -0.82
N LEU A 424 -7.42 -8.28 -2.04
CA LEU A 424 -6.38 -7.62 -2.84
C LEU A 424 -6.80 -7.64 -4.32
N ASN A 425 -7.31 -6.52 -4.80
CA ASN A 425 -7.81 -6.40 -6.17
C ASN A 425 -6.70 -5.92 -7.11
N GLY A 426 -6.10 -6.85 -7.85
CA GLY A 426 -5.05 -6.56 -8.83
C GLY A 426 -5.50 -5.60 -9.93
N SER A 427 -6.77 -5.65 -10.34
CA SER A 427 -7.28 -4.77 -11.41
C SER A 427 -7.32 -3.30 -10.99
N VAL A 428 -7.43 -2.99 -9.70
CA VAL A 428 -7.27 -1.63 -9.19
C VAL A 428 -5.83 -1.16 -9.40
N ALA A 429 -4.85 -1.98 -8.98
CA ALA A 429 -3.43 -1.63 -9.12
C ALA A 429 -3.00 -1.44 -10.59
N GLU A 430 -3.51 -2.30 -11.49
CA GLU A 430 -3.22 -2.24 -12.93
C GLU A 430 -3.79 -0.99 -13.61
N GLN A 431 -4.96 -0.53 -13.18
CA GLN A 431 -5.66 0.63 -13.74
C GLN A 431 -5.38 1.93 -13.00
N TRP A 432 -4.55 1.89 -11.95
CA TRP A 432 -4.31 3.04 -11.10
C TRP A 432 -3.56 4.15 -11.82
N ASP A 433 -4.11 5.34 -11.81
CA ASP A 433 -3.41 6.55 -12.27
C ASP A 433 -2.60 7.16 -11.12
N PHE A 434 -1.29 6.92 -11.16
CA PHE A 434 -0.33 7.50 -10.21
C PHE A 434 -0.07 9.00 -10.43
N GLY A 435 -0.75 9.60 -11.40
CA GLY A 435 -0.56 10.97 -11.83
C GLY A 435 0.40 11.08 -13.02
N ARG A 436 0.03 11.91 -14.00
CA ARG A 436 0.82 12.15 -15.22
C ARG A 436 1.73 13.37 -15.11
N GLY A 437 1.96 13.84 -13.89
CA GLY A 437 2.80 15.00 -13.63
C GLY A 437 4.30 14.73 -13.87
N ARG A 438 5.08 15.81 -13.94
CA ARG A 438 6.55 15.71 -14.02
C ARG A 438 7.17 15.30 -12.68
N GLN A 439 6.41 15.38 -11.60
CA GLN A 439 6.86 15.02 -10.25
C GLN A 439 6.47 13.58 -9.95
N PRO A 440 7.38 12.77 -9.44
CA PRO A 440 7.05 11.45 -8.90
C PRO A 440 6.00 11.55 -7.79
N LEU A 441 5.17 10.53 -7.64
CA LEU A 441 4.20 10.48 -6.57
C LEU A 441 4.91 10.38 -5.21
N GLU A 442 4.62 11.33 -4.34
CA GLU A 442 5.14 11.41 -2.98
C GLU A 442 4.09 12.04 -2.04
N SER A 443 4.30 11.94 -0.76
CA SER A 443 3.46 12.55 0.29
C SER A 443 4.28 13.35 1.32
N THR A 444 5.57 13.48 1.11
CA THR A 444 6.48 14.22 1.99
C THR A 444 6.12 15.70 2.04
N THR A 445 5.67 16.25 0.91
CA THR A 445 5.17 17.61 0.82
C THR A 445 3.98 17.82 1.75
N GLN A 446 2.94 16.97 1.63
CA GLN A 446 1.77 17.07 2.50
C GLN A 446 2.13 16.79 3.97
N LEU A 447 3.05 15.87 4.24
CA LEU A 447 3.52 15.62 5.61
C LEU A 447 4.14 16.89 6.23
N ARG A 448 4.94 17.65 5.47
CA ARG A 448 5.49 18.95 5.91
C ARG A 448 4.39 19.98 6.12
N GLU A 449 3.45 20.08 5.20
CA GLU A 449 2.33 21.03 5.24
C GLU A 449 1.46 20.79 6.48
N ILE A 450 0.97 19.57 6.72
CA ILE A 450 0.13 19.26 7.88
C ILE A 450 0.86 19.47 9.21
N LEU A 451 2.15 19.14 9.28
CA LEU A 451 2.98 19.40 10.46
C LEU A 451 3.24 20.90 10.68
N SER A 452 3.24 21.72 9.63
CA SER A 452 3.42 23.18 9.75
C SER A 452 2.15 23.89 10.19
N VAL A 453 1.00 23.39 9.74
CA VAL A 453 -0.33 23.97 10.04
C VAL A 453 -0.77 23.64 11.47
N ASP A 454 -0.55 22.40 11.90
CA ASP A 454 -0.95 21.94 13.23
C ASP A 454 0.25 21.53 14.09
N PRO A 455 0.66 22.38 15.06
CA PRO A 455 1.78 22.07 15.96
C PRO A 455 1.49 20.94 16.95
N SER A 456 0.21 20.54 17.12
CA SER A 456 -0.19 19.45 18.01
C SER A 456 -0.21 18.08 17.33
N LEU A 457 -0.20 18.04 15.99
CA LEU A 457 -0.25 16.80 15.22
C LEU A 457 0.96 15.92 15.55
N GLN A 458 0.68 14.68 15.95
CA GLN A 458 1.70 13.64 16.19
C GLN A 458 1.73 12.66 15.00
N VAL A 459 2.92 12.16 14.66
CA VAL A 459 3.09 11.18 13.59
C VAL A 459 3.93 10.01 14.10
N LEU A 460 3.35 8.81 14.09
CA LEU A 460 4.05 7.56 14.34
C LEU A 460 4.28 6.85 13.00
N VAL A 461 5.52 6.59 12.67
CA VAL A 461 5.93 5.83 11.49
C VAL A 461 6.54 4.52 11.97
N THR A 462 6.17 3.42 11.34
CA THR A 462 6.68 2.09 11.72
C THR A 462 7.08 1.29 10.48
N GLY A 463 8.00 0.35 10.61
CA GLY A 463 8.45 -0.50 9.51
C GLY A 463 9.01 -1.83 9.99
N GLY A 464 9.14 -2.80 9.07
CA GLY A 464 9.76 -4.09 9.32
C GLY A 464 11.17 -4.19 8.76
N LEU A 465 12.07 -4.85 9.50
CA LEU A 465 13.47 -5.04 9.09
C LEU A 465 13.61 -5.82 7.77
N PHE A 466 12.71 -6.79 7.54
CA PHE A 466 12.79 -7.71 6.41
C PHE A 466 11.84 -7.32 5.26
N ASP A 467 11.24 -6.12 5.33
CA ASP A 467 10.36 -5.60 4.30
C ASP A 467 11.17 -5.23 3.05
N LEU A 468 10.89 -5.90 1.93
CA LEU A 468 11.48 -5.62 0.61
C LEU A 468 10.49 -4.90 -0.32
N ALA A 469 9.23 -4.75 0.11
CA ALA A 469 8.19 -4.03 -0.62
C ALA A 469 8.26 -2.52 -0.35
N ALA A 470 8.35 -2.14 0.92
CA ALA A 470 8.53 -0.77 1.39
C ALA A 470 9.69 -0.73 2.42
N PRO A 471 10.94 -0.82 1.97
CA PRO A 471 12.10 -0.94 2.85
C PRO A 471 12.18 0.19 3.87
N TYR A 472 12.33 -0.16 5.15
CA TYR A 472 12.33 0.81 6.25
C TYR A 472 13.40 1.90 6.09
N PHE A 473 14.51 1.57 5.45
CA PHE A 473 15.61 2.52 5.28
C PHE A 473 15.31 3.61 4.24
N GLY A 474 14.51 3.30 3.21
CA GLY A 474 13.96 4.31 2.31
C GLY A 474 13.09 5.31 3.08
N THR A 475 12.17 4.80 3.91
CA THR A 475 11.37 5.63 4.81
C THR A 475 12.24 6.49 5.73
N GLN A 476 13.30 5.92 6.33
CA GLN A 476 14.24 6.67 7.16
C GLN A 476 14.91 7.81 6.38
N MET A 477 15.42 7.54 5.17
CA MET A 477 16.07 8.57 4.35
C MET A 477 15.13 9.72 4.02
N VAL A 478 13.85 9.44 3.77
CA VAL A 478 12.83 10.47 3.53
C VAL A 478 12.55 11.28 4.80
N LEU A 479 12.37 10.62 5.93
CA LEU A 479 12.09 11.29 7.22
C LEU A 479 13.26 12.18 7.67
N ASP A 480 14.50 11.79 7.39
CA ASP A 480 15.70 12.57 7.69
C ASP A 480 15.76 13.89 6.90
N GLN A 481 14.96 14.06 5.85
CA GLN A 481 14.85 15.32 5.09
C GLN A 481 13.80 16.27 5.67
N LEU A 482 13.07 15.87 6.70
CA LEU A 482 12.14 16.77 7.37
C LEU A 482 12.91 17.81 8.20
N PRO A 483 12.52 19.11 8.14
CA PRO A 483 13.12 20.11 9.02
C PRO A 483 12.98 19.72 10.50
N PRO A 484 14.04 19.81 11.32
CA PRO A 484 13.96 19.49 12.75
C PRO A 484 12.84 20.23 13.48
N THR A 485 12.57 21.48 13.09
CA THR A 485 11.49 22.31 13.64
C THR A 485 10.09 21.71 13.44
N LEU A 486 9.92 20.87 12.42
CA LEU A 486 8.66 20.16 12.14
C LEU A 486 8.64 18.75 12.72
N ALA A 487 9.78 18.05 12.73
CA ALA A 487 9.83 16.63 13.03
C ALA A 487 10.21 16.32 14.49
N GLU A 488 11.10 17.13 15.10
CA GLU A 488 11.57 16.87 16.46
C GLU A 488 10.40 16.83 17.45
N LYS A 489 10.32 15.74 18.25
CA LYS A 489 9.27 15.46 19.23
C LYS A 489 7.88 15.15 18.66
N ARG A 490 7.67 15.25 17.35
CA ARG A 490 6.36 15.02 16.72
C ARG A 490 6.32 13.86 15.74
N VAL A 491 7.47 13.51 15.14
CA VAL A 491 7.58 12.37 14.24
C VAL A 491 8.47 11.32 14.90
N LYS A 492 7.87 10.17 15.23
CA LYS A 492 8.57 9.02 15.79
C LYS A 492 8.65 7.91 14.76
N PHE A 493 9.86 7.36 14.54
CA PHE A 493 10.04 6.21 13.66
C PHE A 493 10.54 4.99 14.46
N VAL A 494 9.80 3.88 14.36
CA VAL A 494 10.11 2.63 15.05
C VAL A 494 10.21 1.50 14.03
N VAL A 495 11.26 0.69 14.11
CA VAL A 495 11.48 -0.46 13.21
C VAL A 495 11.45 -1.74 14.03
N TYR A 496 10.61 -2.69 13.58
CA TYR A 496 10.35 -3.95 14.27
C TYR A 496 11.02 -5.12 13.56
N PRO A 497 11.36 -6.20 14.27
CA PRO A 497 11.58 -7.50 13.63
C PRO A 497 10.32 -7.93 12.86
N GLY A 498 10.49 -8.39 11.61
CA GLY A 498 9.40 -8.77 10.73
C GLY A 498 9.48 -8.10 9.36
N GLY A 499 8.55 -8.46 8.50
CA GLY A 499 8.40 -7.89 7.15
C GLY A 499 7.42 -6.73 7.10
N HIS A 500 6.73 -6.59 5.98
CA HIS A 500 5.72 -5.54 5.71
C HIS A 500 4.58 -5.58 6.74
N MET A 501 4.05 -6.77 6.99
CA MET A 501 3.09 -7.05 8.04
C MET A 501 3.82 -7.51 9.32
N PHE A 502 4.77 -6.70 9.83
CA PHE A 502 5.56 -7.05 11.02
C PHE A 502 4.69 -7.38 12.24
N TYR A 503 3.48 -6.84 12.31
CA TYR A 503 2.48 -7.14 13.33
C TYR A 503 1.96 -8.61 13.30
N ALA A 504 2.37 -9.40 12.31
CA ALA A 504 2.18 -10.86 12.31
C ALA A 504 2.97 -11.54 13.46
N ASP A 505 4.08 -10.94 13.89
CA ASP A 505 4.81 -11.34 15.10
C ASP A 505 4.12 -10.79 16.35
N ASP A 506 3.93 -11.64 17.36
CA ASP A 506 3.20 -11.29 18.58
C ASP A 506 3.90 -10.17 19.39
N ALA A 507 5.22 -10.21 19.49
CA ALA A 507 5.98 -9.19 20.23
C ALA A 507 5.99 -7.85 19.50
N ALA A 508 6.11 -7.87 18.17
CA ALA A 508 6.05 -6.66 17.35
C ALA A 508 4.65 -6.04 17.38
N ARG A 509 3.58 -6.86 17.36
CA ARG A 509 2.19 -6.39 17.49
C ARG A 509 1.92 -5.77 18.84
N GLN A 510 2.37 -6.41 19.93
CA GLN A 510 2.27 -5.84 21.29
C GLN A 510 2.99 -4.49 21.37
N SER A 511 4.20 -4.40 20.84
CA SER A 511 4.96 -3.15 20.84
C SER A 511 4.27 -2.05 19.99
N LEU A 512 3.70 -2.39 18.85
CA LEU A 512 2.90 -1.46 18.03
C LEU A 512 1.68 -0.96 18.81
N HIS A 513 0.93 -1.85 19.46
CA HIS A 513 -0.21 -1.49 20.30
C HIS A 513 0.20 -0.48 21.40
N ASP A 514 1.30 -0.73 22.08
CA ASP A 514 1.78 0.11 23.19
C ASP A 514 2.25 1.49 22.69
N GLU A 515 2.92 1.54 21.53
CA GLU A 515 3.33 2.80 20.90
C GLU A 515 2.13 3.66 20.46
N VAL A 516 1.13 3.04 19.82
CA VAL A 516 -0.08 3.74 19.41
C VAL A 516 -0.86 4.23 20.62
N LYS A 517 -0.98 3.40 21.66
CA LYS A 517 -1.64 3.78 22.92
C LYS A 517 -0.92 4.93 23.64
N ALA A 518 0.41 4.94 23.61
CA ALA A 518 1.22 6.01 24.20
C ALA A 518 1.03 7.34 23.43
N MET A 519 0.90 7.29 22.11
CA MET A 519 0.65 8.45 21.25
C MET A 519 -0.72 9.10 21.52
N MET A 520 -1.71 8.35 22.00
CA MET A 520 -3.09 8.82 22.23
C MET A 520 -3.34 9.30 23.65
N LYS A 521 -2.33 9.26 24.55
CA LYS A 521 -2.38 9.81 25.91
C LYS A 521 -2.00 11.29 25.93
#